data_973dea1cffd38357b5977d6915e6580f
#
_entry.id   973dea1cffd38357b5977d6915e6580f
#
_cell.length_a   1.000
_cell.length_b   1.000
_cell.length_c   1.000
_cell.angle_alpha   90.00
_cell.angle_beta   90.00
_cell.angle_gamma   90.00
#
_symmetry.space_group_name_H-M   'P 1'
#
loop_
_entity.id
_entity.type
_entity.pdbx_description
1 polymer ?
#
loop_
_entity_poly.entity_id
_entity_poly.type
_entity_poly.pdbx_seq_one_letter_code
_entity_poly.pdbx_strand_id
1 'polypeptide(L)'
;MIEGYLRIFTEGRAEIYSAGTEAHGLNEYAVRAMAEDGADISRQTSNVIDEYADMKFDLIIAVCESARKRCNGLPNAGNMIYREFPDPADAYGNEEYIMNVYRDSRNDIREFCRTLADEI
;
A
#
# COMPACT_ATOMS: atom_id res chain seq x y z
N MET A 1 1.99 2.32 -2.80
CA MET A 1 2.84 1.34 -3.54
C MET A 1 2.23 -0.07 -3.56
N ILE A 2 1.68 -0.53 -2.47
CA ILE A 2 1.06 -1.88 -2.41
C ILE A 2 -0.09 -2.03 -3.41
N GLU A 3 -0.99 -1.07 -3.47
CA GLU A 3 -2.12 -1.11 -4.41
C GLU A 3 -1.63 -1.26 -5.85
N GLY A 4 -0.59 -0.50 -6.24
CA GLY A 4 -0.05 -0.54 -7.59
C GLY A 4 0.48 -1.92 -7.96
N TYR A 5 1.28 -2.53 -7.10
CA TYR A 5 1.81 -3.86 -7.38
C TYR A 5 0.74 -4.95 -7.33
N LEU A 6 -0.21 -4.88 -6.40
CA LEU A 6 -1.28 -5.87 -6.34
C LEU A 6 -2.14 -5.82 -7.60
N ARG A 7 -2.43 -4.63 -8.13
CA ARG A 7 -3.18 -4.51 -9.39
C ARG A 7 -2.43 -5.17 -10.54
N ILE A 8 -1.12 -4.99 -10.62
CA ILE A 8 -0.29 -5.58 -11.66
C ILE A 8 -0.23 -7.10 -11.51
N PHE A 9 0.10 -7.59 -10.32
CA PHE A 9 0.35 -9.02 -10.08
C PHE A 9 -0.91 -9.86 -10.07
N THR A 10 -2.07 -9.30 -9.70
CA THR A 10 -3.33 -10.04 -9.73
C THR A 10 -4.00 -10.05 -11.10
N GLU A 11 -3.56 -9.17 -12.02
CA GLU A 11 -4.04 -9.14 -13.40
C GLU A 11 -5.56 -9.10 -13.53
N GLY A 12 -6.23 -8.35 -12.65
CA GLY A 12 -7.68 -8.21 -12.66
C GLY A 12 -8.45 -9.31 -11.95
N ARG A 13 -7.76 -10.26 -11.31
CA ARG A 13 -8.42 -11.33 -10.55
C ARG A 13 -9.06 -10.82 -9.24
N ALA A 14 -8.68 -9.64 -8.79
CA ALA A 14 -9.19 -9.07 -7.56
C ALA A 14 -9.43 -7.57 -7.74
N GLU A 15 -10.40 -7.04 -6.99
CA GLU A 15 -10.60 -5.60 -6.87
C GLU A 15 -9.73 -5.10 -5.71
N ILE A 16 -8.88 -4.11 -5.99
CA ILE A 16 -7.89 -3.62 -5.04
C ILE A 16 -8.29 -2.22 -4.58
N TYR A 17 -8.37 -2.05 -3.26
CA TYR A 17 -8.62 -0.77 -2.61
C TYR A 17 -7.49 -0.48 -1.64
N SER A 18 -7.10 0.78 -1.53
CA SER A 18 -6.12 1.18 -0.52
C SER A 18 -6.62 2.40 0.25
N ALA A 19 -6.22 2.49 1.50
CA ALA A 19 -6.62 3.59 2.37
C ALA A 19 -5.60 3.77 3.49
N GLY A 20 -5.59 4.98 4.07
CA GLY A 20 -4.79 5.30 5.23
C GLY A 20 -5.63 5.77 6.39
N THR A 21 -5.00 6.04 7.52
CA THR A 21 -5.68 6.64 8.68
C THR A 21 -5.98 8.10 8.42
N GLU A 22 -5.21 8.74 7.54
CA GLU A 22 -5.41 10.12 7.09
C GLU A 22 -5.16 10.20 5.59
N ALA A 23 -5.82 11.13 4.91
CA ALA A 23 -5.61 11.35 3.48
C ALA A 23 -4.57 12.45 3.29
N HIS A 24 -3.37 12.08 2.85
CA HIS A 24 -2.26 13.01 2.66
C HIS A 24 -1.96 13.36 1.20
N GLY A 25 -2.73 12.81 0.28
CA GLY A 25 -2.43 12.94 -1.13
C GLY A 25 -1.37 11.94 -1.59
N LEU A 26 -1.06 11.98 -2.88
CA LEU A 26 -0.12 11.06 -3.49
C LEU A 26 1.31 11.59 -3.34
N ASN A 27 2.20 10.75 -2.82
CA ASN A 27 3.59 11.15 -2.58
C ASN A 27 4.39 11.09 -3.89
N GLU A 28 5.06 12.21 -4.23
CA GLU A 28 5.84 12.32 -5.46
C GLU A 28 6.99 11.32 -5.53
N TYR A 29 7.70 11.09 -4.43
CA TYR A 29 8.80 10.13 -4.40
C TYR A 29 8.30 8.71 -4.65
N ALA A 30 7.15 8.35 -4.10
CA ALA A 30 6.53 7.05 -4.32
C ALA A 30 6.15 6.89 -5.79
N VAL A 31 5.57 7.92 -6.41
CA VAL A 31 5.22 7.89 -7.83
C VAL A 31 6.46 7.67 -8.69
N ARG A 32 7.55 8.39 -8.39
CA ARG A 32 8.81 8.27 -9.13
C ARG A 32 9.44 6.88 -8.96
N ALA A 33 9.49 6.38 -7.73
CA ALA A 33 10.08 5.06 -7.46
C ALA A 33 9.30 3.95 -8.15
N MET A 34 7.98 4.02 -8.16
CA MET A 34 7.14 3.04 -8.85
C MET A 34 7.29 3.12 -10.36
N ALA A 35 7.36 4.34 -10.91
CA ALA A 35 7.54 4.55 -12.35
C ALA A 35 8.87 3.96 -12.85
N GLU A 36 9.94 4.05 -12.05
CA GLU A 36 11.23 3.45 -12.38
C GLU A 36 11.11 1.92 -12.58
N ASP A 37 10.17 1.31 -11.89
CA ASP A 37 9.94 -0.14 -11.96
C ASP A 37 8.78 -0.50 -12.92
N GLY A 38 8.35 0.44 -13.72
CA GLY A 38 7.29 0.22 -14.71
C GLY A 38 5.88 0.26 -14.17
N ALA A 39 5.67 0.70 -12.93
CA ALA A 39 4.37 0.77 -12.30
C ALA A 39 3.90 2.23 -12.19
N ASP A 40 2.82 2.57 -12.88
CA ASP A 40 2.27 3.92 -12.85
C ASP A 40 1.19 4.02 -11.77
N ILE A 41 1.48 4.76 -10.70
CA ILE A 41 0.50 5.04 -9.64
C ILE A 41 0.05 6.50 -9.63
N SER A 42 0.36 7.25 -10.66
CA SER A 42 0.08 8.70 -10.71
C SER A 42 -1.41 9.04 -10.66
N ARG A 43 -2.28 8.08 -10.96
CA ARG A 43 -3.73 8.27 -10.94
C ARG A 43 -4.41 7.73 -9.69
N GLN A 44 -3.65 7.14 -8.77
CA GLN A 44 -4.22 6.65 -7.52
C GLN A 44 -4.62 7.81 -6.64
N THR A 45 -5.66 7.61 -5.84
CA THR A 45 -6.14 8.62 -4.90
C THR A 45 -5.75 8.24 -3.48
N SER A 46 -5.69 9.28 -2.61
CA SER A 46 -5.46 9.11 -1.19
C SER A 46 -6.81 9.11 -0.49
N ASN A 47 -7.16 7.99 0.15
CA ASN A 47 -8.46 7.80 0.80
C ASN A 47 -8.26 7.43 2.26
N VAL A 48 -9.26 7.73 3.10
CA VAL A 48 -9.23 7.30 4.50
C VAL A 48 -10.02 6.00 4.67
N ILE A 49 -9.63 5.20 5.66
CA ILE A 49 -10.25 3.89 5.94
C ILE A 49 -11.75 4.05 6.17
N ASP A 50 -12.19 5.15 6.79
CA ASP A 50 -13.60 5.38 7.12
C ASP A 50 -14.50 5.41 5.88
N GLU A 51 -13.96 5.73 4.69
CA GLU A 51 -14.73 5.71 3.45
C GLU A 51 -15.16 4.30 3.06
N TYR A 52 -14.51 3.28 3.60
CA TYR A 52 -14.80 1.88 3.30
C TYR A 52 -15.43 1.14 4.47
N ALA A 53 -15.91 1.86 5.48
CA ALA A 53 -16.38 1.27 6.73
C ALA A 53 -17.52 0.25 6.55
N ASP A 54 -18.37 0.45 5.53
CA ASP A 54 -19.51 -0.43 5.27
C ASP A 54 -19.21 -1.54 4.24
N MET A 55 -18.00 -1.56 3.69
CA MET A 55 -17.64 -2.56 2.69
C MET A 55 -17.09 -3.82 3.34
N LYS A 56 -17.42 -4.97 2.77
CA LYS A 56 -16.86 -6.25 3.18
C LYS A 56 -15.75 -6.64 2.23
N PHE A 57 -14.57 -6.84 2.77
CA PHE A 57 -13.42 -7.28 2.00
C PHE A 57 -13.15 -8.76 2.27
N ASP A 58 -12.75 -9.49 1.23
CA ASP A 58 -12.34 -10.89 1.38
C ASP A 58 -11.01 -10.99 2.11
N LEU A 59 -10.15 -9.99 1.96
CA LEU A 59 -8.86 -9.93 2.60
C LEU A 59 -8.52 -8.47 2.93
N ILE A 60 -8.06 -8.23 4.15
CA ILE A 60 -7.59 -6.92 4.59
C ILE A 60 -6.10 -7.04 4.87
N ILE A 61 -5.31 -6.12 4.34
CA ILE A 61 -3.87 -6.06 4.57
C ILE A 61 -3.57 -4.77 5.32
N ALA A 62 -3.11 -4.89 6.56
CA ALA A 62 -2.68 -3.76 7.36
C ALA A 62 -1.16 -3.68 7.37
N VAL A 63 -0.61 -2.50 7.10
CA VAL A 63 0.83 -2.30 6.95
C VAL A 63 1.46 -1.42 8.02
N CYS A 64 0.66 -0.93 8.95
CA CYS A 64 1.14 -0.22 10.14
C CYS A 64 0.18 -0.46 11.29
N GLU A 65 0.65 -0.19 12.51
CA GLU A 65 -0.15 -0.47 13.70
C GLU A 65 -1.44 0.34 13.78
N SER A 66 -1.39 1.63 13.43
CA SER A 66 -2.59 2.47 13.44
C SER A 66 -3.62 1.98 12.43
N ALA A 67 -3.21 1.56 11.25
CA ALA A 67 -4.11 0.98 10.26
C ALA A 67 -4.69 -0.33 10.75
N ARG A 68 -3.89 -1.19 11.41
CA ARG A 68 -4.38 -2.45 11.97
C ARG A 68 -5.48 -2.22 12.99
N LYS A 69 -5.31 -1.25 13.88
CA LYS A 69 -6.32 -0.91 14.88
C LYS A 69 -7.61 -0.41 14.26
N ARG A 70 -7.51 0.43 13.22
CA ARG A 70 -8.68 0.95 12.52
C ARG A 70 -9.40 -0.15 11.72
N CYS A 71 -8.64 -1.04 11.08
CA CYS A 71 -9.22 -2.13 10.29
C CYS A 71 -9.95 -3.15 11.15
N ASN A 72 -9.63 -3.28 12.43
CA ASN A 72 -10.36 -4.18 13.34
C ASN A 72 -11.84 -3.83 13.48
N GLY A 73 -12.24 -2.59 13.15
CA GLY A 73 -13.62 -2.17 13.15
C GLY A 73 -14.39 -2.45 11.86
N LEU A 74 -13.70 -2.97 10.81
CA LEU A 74 -14.32 -3.24 9.53
C LEU A 74 -15.01 -4.60 9.50
N PRO A 75 -16.07 -4.76 8.66
CA PRO A 75 -16.64 -6.09 8.42
C PRO A 75 -15.57 -7.05 7.90
N ASN A 76 -15.60 -8.32 8.34
CA ASN A 76 -14.64 -9.37 7.98
C ASN A 76 -13.19 -9.09 8.45
N ALA A 77 -13.01 -8.28 9.49
CA ALA A 77 -11.69 -7.97 10.02
C ALA A 77 -10.91 -9.21 10.50
N GLY A 78 -11.59 -10.34 10.72
CA GLY A 78 -10.95 -11.60 11.09
C GLY A 78 -10.07 -12.20 9.99
N ASN A 79 -10.23 -11.78 8.74
CA ASN A 79 -9.41 -12.23 7.63
C ASN A 79 -8.42 -11.14 7.25
N MET A 80 -7.50 -10.83 8.17
CA MET A 80 -6.55 -9.75 8.02
C MET A 80 -5.11 -10.27 8.13
N ILE A 81 -4.27 -9.79 7.19
CA ILE A 81 -2.83 -9.99 7.25
C ILE A 81 -2.21 -8.70 7.75
N TYR A 82 -1.34 -8.80 8.74
CA TYR A 82 -0.59 -7.64 9.23
C TYR A 82 0.88 -7.80 8.85
N ARG A 83 1.40 -6.85 8.08
CA ARG A 83 2.81 -6.78 7.74
C ARG A 83 3.26 -5.33 7.85
N GLU A 84 4.12 -5.03 8.81
CA GLU A 84 4.63 -3.69 9.00
C GLU A 84 5.77 -3.40 8.03
N PHE A 85 5.68 -2.23 7.39
CA PHE A 85 6.77 -1.69 6.56
C PHE A 85 7.20 -0.35 7.13
N PRO A 86 8.51 -0.08 7.22
CA PRO A 86 8.97 1.26 7.59
C PRO A 86 8.40 2.29 6.61
N ASP A 87 7.95 3.44 7.14
CA ASP A 87 7.40 4.50 6.30
C ASP A 87 8.53 5.29 5.65
N PRO A 88 8.71 5.23 4.33
CA PRO A 88 9.78 5.96 3.66
C PRO A 88 9.60 7.48 3.75
N ALA A 89 8.38 7.96 4.05
CA ALA A 89 8.13 9.38 4.24
C ALA A 89 8.84 9.97 5.47
N ASP A 90 9.28 9.10 6.40
CA ASP A 90 10.06 9.53 7.56
C ASP A 90 11.53 9.81 7.21
N ALA A 91 11.98 9.47 6.01
CA ALA A 91 13.35 9.71 5.58
C ALA A 91 13.61 11.21 5.39
N TYR A 92 14.81 11.64 5.79
CA TYR A 92 15.25 13.02 5.61
C TYR A 92 16.70 13.02 5.13
N GLY A 93 17.09 14.13 4.51
CA GLY A 93 18.41 14.27 3.91
C GLY A 93 18.31 14.85 2.50
N ASN A 94 19.31 14.55 1.64
CA ASN A 94 19.25 15.01 0.27
C ASN A 94 18.28 14.14 -0.57
N GLU A 95 17.93 14.64 -1.74
CA GLU A 95 16.95 13.97 -2.61
C GLU A 95 17.40 12.57 -3.01
N GLU A 96 18.69 12.38 -3.30
CA GLU A 96 19.21 11.07 -3.68
C GLU A 96 19.05 10.05 -2.57
N TYR A 97 19.36 10.43 -1.33
CA TYR A 97 19.19 9.55 -0.17
C TYR A 97 17.71 9.18 0.02
N ILE A 98 16.84 10.18 -0.05
CA ILE A 98 15.38 9.96 0.11
C ILE A 98 14.87 9.02 -0.98
N MET A 99 15.28 9.23 -2.23
CA MET A 99 14.89 8.34 -3.33
C MET A 99 15.36 6.91 -3.11
N ASN A 100 16.58 6.72 -2.59
CA ASN A 100 17.08 5.38 -2.30
C ASN A 100 16.26 4.68 -1.22
N VAL A 101 15.78 5.40 -0.20
CA VAL A 101 14.90 4.86 0.83
C VAL A 101 13.57 4.40 0.20
N TYR A 102 13.00 5.20 -0.70
CA TYR A 102 11.78 4.80 -1.41
C TYR A 102 12.00 3.61 -2.32
N ARG A 103 13.15 3.52 -2.99
CA ARG A 103 13.48 2.37 -3.84
C ARG A 103 13.60 1.08 -3.04
N ASP A 104 14.26 1.14 -1.87
CA ASP A 104 14.39 -0.02 -0.98
C ASP A 104 13.03 -0.47 -0.46
N SER A 105 12.19 0.48 -0.03
CA SER A 105 10.83 0.21 0.43
C SER A 105 10.00 -0.40 -0.70
N ARG A 106 10.08 0.15 -1.91
CA ARG A 106 9.40 -0.38 -3.08
C ARG A 106 9.79 -1.83 -3.35
N ASN A 107 11.07 -2.15 -3.27
CA ASN A 107 11.55 -3.51 -3.56
C ASN A 107 11.02 -4.52 -2.55
N ASP A 108 10.99 -4.17 -1.26
CA ASP A 108 10.42 -5.02 -0.22
C ASP A 108 8.92 -5.23 -0.42
N ILE A 109 8.21 -4.16 -0.73
CA ILE A 109 6.77 -4.20 -0.98
C ILE A 109 6.46 -5.04 -2.21
N ARG A 110 7.27 -4.91 -3.27
CA ARG A 110 7.10 -5.69 -4.49
C ARG A 110 7.17 -7.19 -4.21
N GLU A 111 8.17 -7.63 -3.45
CA GLU A 111 8.31 -9.05 -3.14
C GLU A 111 7.16 -9.56 -2.28
N PHE A 112 6.71 -8.76 -1.31
CA PHE A 112 5.53 -9.09 -0.52
C PHE A 112 4.28 -9.24 -1.39
N CYS A 113 4.04 -8.29 -2.30
CA CYS A 113 2.88 -8.32 -3.18
C CYS A 113 2.92 -9.47 -4.17
N ARG A 114 4.10 -9.81 -4.67
CA ARG A 114 4.26 -10.94 -5.59
C ARG A 114 3.89 -12.25 -4.91
N THR A 115 4.38 -12.47 -3.71
CA THR A 115 4.04 -13.66 -2.92
C THR A 115 2.55 -13.70 -2.60
N LEU A 116 1.99 -12.58 -2.17
CA LEU A 116 0.58 -12.50 -1.81
C LEU A 116 -0.34 -12.73 -3.02
N ALA A 117 0.02 -12.19 -4.18
CA ALA A 117 -0.79 -12.35 -5.39
C ALA A 117 -0.93 -13.81 -5.82
N ASP A 118 0.06 -14.64 -5.52
CA ASP A 118 -0.01 -16.08 -5.82
C ASP A 118 -1.05 -16.79 -4.95
N GLU A 119 -1.44 -16.19 -3.83
CA GLU A 119 -2.43 -16.75 -2.90
C GLU A 119 -3.85 -16.26 -3.16
N ILE A 120 -4.00 -15.27 -4.03
CA ILE A 120 -5.30 -14.69 -4.40
C ILE A 120 -5.87 -15.42 -5.68
#